data_90262127296147a88a771936131baa8c
#
_entry.id   90262127296147a88a771936131baa8c
#
_cell.length_a   1.000
_cell.length_b   1.000
_cell.length_c   1.000
_cell.angle_alpha   90.00
_cell.angle_beta   90.00
_cell.angle_gamma   90.00
#
_symmetry.space_group_name_H-M   'P 1'
#
loop_
_entity.id
_entity.type
_entity.pdbx_description
1 polymer ?
#
loop_
_entity_poly.entity_id
_entity_poly.type
_entity_poly.pdbx_seq_one_letter_code
_entity_poly.pdbx_strand_id
1 'polypeptide(L)'
;VTVALGDVNHDGFADLITATGPGGGPHIKVFSGADYQTVLYSFFAFEPIFTGGLTIASGDTNNDGYWDMIVGAGPGGGPRITVFSGLNLAVLQNFFAFEPTFTGGVQIATGKFDADPNYDIIVGAGTGGGPRVTIYNGSTLGVIQNFFVYDVAFTGGIFVASGNVGGGLDKIIVGAGAGGGPNVRVFDNAGNMQQNFFAYAPTFMGGVRVASGIMSIGGTSGEIITVPGAGGGPNVSAFNSASQLLPINFFAFDPTFVGGLYNAGVGVS
;
A
#
# COMPACT_ATOMS: atom_id res chain seq x y z
N VAL A 1 -7.37 -7.52 -8.98
CA VAL A 1 -6.97 -8.11 -7.71
C VAL A 1 -5.87 -7.27 -7.11
N THR A 2 -5.97 -6.95 -5.83
CA THR A 2 -4.89 -6.38 -5.01
C THR A 2 -4.35 -7.46 -4.09
N VAL A 3 -3.08 -7.35 -3.69
CA VAL A 3 -2.40 -8.35 -2.87
C VAL A 3 -1.61 -7.68 -1.75
N ALA A 4 -1.45 -8.41 -0.64
CA ALA A 4 -0.53 -8.09 0.45
C ALA A 4 0.12 -9.40 0.95
N LEU A 5 1.18 -9.28 1.70
CA LEU A 5 1.89 -10.40 2.32
C LEU A 5 2.04 -10.14 3.81
N GLY A 6 1.78 -11.15 4.65
CA GLY A 6 1.95 -11.07 6.10
C GLY A 6 1.71 -12.42 6.76
N ASP A 7 2.40 -12.69 7.85
CA ASP A 7 2.25 -13.94 8.61
C ASP A 7 1.00 -13.86 9.51
N VAL A 8 -0.18 -14.15 8.91
CA VAL A 8 -1.47 -14.01 9.62
C VAL A 8 -1.76 -15.14 10.59
N ASN A 9 -1.09 -16.30 10.44
CA ASN A 9 -1.29 -17.47 11.29
C ASN A 9 -0.11 -17.73 12.24
N HIS A 10 0.91 -16.86 12.21
CA HIS A 10 2.10 -16.92 13.05
C HIS A 10 2.89 -18.24 12.90
N ASP A 11 3.02 -18.74 11.66
CA ASP A 11 3.77 -19.97 11.36
C ASP A 11 5.20 -19.70 10.83
N GLY A 12 5.58 -18.42 10.69
CA GLY A 12 6.89 -17.97 10.21
C GLY A 12 6.98 -17.83 8.68
N PHE A 13 5.90 -18.07 7.95
CA PHE A 13 5.82 -17.87 6.51
C PHE A 13 4.84 -16.73 6.18
N ALA A 14 5.26 -15.81 5.32
CA ALA A 14 4.38 -14.73 4.88
C ALA A 14 3.25 -15.29 4.00
N ASP A 15 2.01 -15.17 4.47
CA ASP A 15 0.80 -15.60 3.77
C ASP A 15 0.44 -14.63 2.65
N LEU A 16 -0.18 -15.15 1.58
CA LEU A 16 -0.66 -14.36 0.46
C LEU A 16 -2.12 -13.94 0.70
N ILE A 17 -2.32 -12.65 0.94
CA ILE A 17 -3.64 -12.04 1.09
C ILE A 17 -4.06 -11.47 -0.26
N THR A 18 -5.20 -11.90 -0.79
CA THR A 18 -5.75 -11.42 -2.06
C THR A 18 -7.10 -10.74 -1.83
N ALA A 19 -7.31 -9.61 -2.49
CA ALA A 19 -8.57 -8.88 -2.43
C ALA A 19 -9.07 -8.52 -3.83
N THR A 20 -10.38 -8.52 -4.04
CA THR A 20 -10.99 -8.24 -5.34
C THR A 20 -10.82 -6.78 -5.74
N GLY A 21 -10.51 -6.55 -7.01
CA GLY A 21 -10.53 -5.22 -7.62
C GLY A 21 -11.94 -4.75 -7.97
N PRO A 22 -12.07 -3.54 -8.55
CA PRO A 22 -13.35 -2.99 -8.98
C PRO A 22 -14.14 -3.93 -9.90
N GLY A 23 -15.45 -3.99 -9.71
CA GLY A 23 -16.38 -4.87 -10.42
C GLY A 23 -16.65 -6.21 -9.72
N GLY A 24 -15.81 -6.63 -8.77
CA GLY A 24 -16.05 -7.81 -7.93
C GLY A 24 -16.68 -7.44 -6.58
N GLY A 25 -17.32 -8.40 -5.92
CA GLY A 25 -17.75 -8.24 -4.52
C GLY A 25 -16.54 -8.10 -3.57
N PRO A 26 -16.70 -7.58 -2.35
CA PRO A 26 -15.59 -7.22 -1.46
C PRO A 26 -14.97 -8.45 -0.77
N HIS A 27 -14.53 -9.42 -1.57
CA HIS A 27 -14.07 -10.73 -1.13
C HIS A 27 -12.56 -10.77 -0.91
N ILE A 28 -12.16 -11.32 0.22
CA ILE A 28 -10.77 -11.57 0.59
C ILE A 28 -10.54 -13.08 0.68
N LYS A 29 -9.39 -13.52 0.17
CA LYS A 29 -8.84 -14.85 0.43
C LYS A 29 -7.42 -14.73 0.94
N VAL A 30 -7.08 -15.57 1.90
CA VAL A 30 -5.73 -15.71 2.45
C VAL A 30 -5.25 -17.12 2.18
N PHE A 31 -4.09 -17.23 1.56
CA PHE A 31 -3.43 -18.50 1.28
C PHE A 31 -2.19 -18.63 2.14
N SER A 32 -2.00 -19.81 2.75
CA SER A 32 -0.82 -20.09 3.58
C SER A 32 0.46 -19.90 2.80
N GLY A 33 1.40 -19.16 3.39
CA GLY A 33 2.75 -18.95 2.85
C GLY A 33 3.60 -20.23 2.79
N ALA A 34 3.23 -21.25 3.55
CA ALA A 34 3.93 -22.53 3.55
C ALA A 34 3.77 -23.31 2.22
N ASP A 35 2.65 -23.15 1.52
CA ASP A 35 2.36 -23.89 0.28
C ASP A 35 1.68 -23.09 -0.83
N TYR A 36 1.15 -21.89 -0.53
CA TYR A 36 0.35 -21.02 -1.42
C TYR A 36 -0.89 -21.71 -2.05
N GLN A 37 -1.35 -22.81 -1.43
CA GLN A 37 -2.52 -23.58 -1.88
C GLN A 37 -3.58 -23.69 -0.79
N THR A 38 -3.18 -23.88 0.47
CA THR A 38 -4.09 -23.96 1.61
C THR A 38 -4.74 -22.60 1.85
N VAL A 39 -6.07 -22.56 1.83
CA VAL A 39 -6.86 -21.37 2.15
C VAL A 39 -7.03 -21.27 3.66
N LEU A 40 -6.43 -20.25 4.28
CA LEU A 40 -6.57 -19.96 5.71
C LEU A 40 -7.90 -19.25 5.97
N TYR A 41 -8.20 -18.22 5.18
CA TYR A 41 -9.43 -17.41 5.32
C TYR A 41 -10.06 -17.12 3.97
N SER A 42 -11.42 -17.00 3.98
CA SER A 42 -12.21 -16.63 2.80
C SER A 42 -13.51 -15.96 3.28
N PHE A 43 -13.62 -14.62 3.11
CA PHE A 43 -14.73 -13.84 3.66
C PHE A 43 -14.98 -12.55 2.86
N PHE A 44 -16.14 -11.90 3.13
CA PHE A 44 -16.44 -10.56 2.62
C PHE A 44 -16.09 -9.51 3.66
N ALA A 45 -15.25 -8.54 3.29
CA ALA A 45 -14.81 -7.47 4.19
C ALA A 45 -15.86 -6.37 4.40
N PHE A 46 -16.74 -6.18 3.42
CA PHE A 46 -17.83 -5.20 3.43
C PHE A 46 -19.13 -5.86 2.97
N GLU A 47 -20.18 -5.06 2.83
CA GLU A 47 -21.48 -5.53 2.34
C GLU A 47 -21.33 -6.18 0.94
N PRO A 48 -21.88 -7.37 0.68
CA PRO A 48 -21.66 -8.14 -0.56
C PRO A 48 -22.04 -7.40 -1.85
N ILE A 49 -22.91 -6.38 -1.76
CA ILE A 49 -23.32 -5.55 -2.90
C ILE A 49 -22.28 -4.49 -3.28
N PHE A 50 -21.27 -4.25 -2.43
CA PHE A 50 -20.22 -3.30 -2.73
C PHE A 50 -19.29 -3.84 -3.82
N THR A 51 -19.11 -3.08 -4.91
CA THR A 51 -18.33 -3.48 -6.08
C THR A 51 -17.19 -2.52 -6.42
N GLY A 52 -16.88 -1.57 -5.55
CA GLY A 52 -15.81 -0.59 -5.76
C GLY A 52 -14.39 -1.17 -5.72
N GLY A 53 -14.27 -2.46 -5.35
CA GLY A 53 -12.97 -3.10 -5.12
C GLY A 53 -12.39 -2.77 -3.75
N LEU A 54 -11.31 -3.45 -3.42
CA LEU A 54 -10.62 -3.32 -2.14
C LEU A 54 -9.16 -2.92 -2.34
N THR A 55 -8.63 -2.20 -1.39
CA THR A 55 -7.19 -2.09 -1.12
C THR A 55 -6.86 -2.91 0.12
N ILE A 56 -5.69 -3.49 0.18
CA ILE A 56 -5.28 -4.40 1.26
C ILE A 56 -3.84 -4.11 1.68
N ALA A 57 -3.61 -4.11 2.99
CA ALA A 57 -2.30 -4.11 3.62
C ALA A 57 -2.33 -5.08 4.80
N SER A 58 -1.19 -5.41 5.35
CA SER A 58 -1.06 -6.28 6.52
C SER A 58 0.02 -5.77 7.47
N GLY A 59 -0.15 -6.03 8.75
CA GLY A 59 0.79 -5.68 9.81
C GLY A 59 0.18 -6.00 11.17
N ASP A 60 0.99 -6.33 12.15
CA ASP A 60 0.56 -6.58 13.52
C ASP A 60 0.24 -5.23 14.21
N THR A 61 -1.03 -4.81 14.15
CA THR A 61 -1.49 -3.49 14.64
C THR A 61 -1.74 -3.46 16.16
N ASN A 62 -1.81 -4.63 16.79
CA ASN A 62 -2.12 -4.78 18.23
C ASN A 62 -1.01 -5.51 19.01
N ASN A 63 0.08 -5.89 18.33
CA ASN A 63 1.24 -6.58 18.88
C ASN A 63 0.91 -7.93 19.55
N ASP A 64 0.00 -8.71 18.92
CA ASP A 64 -0.36 -10.04 19.41
C ASP A 64 0.44 -11.17 18.70
N GLY A 65 1.30 -10.82 17.74
CA GLY A 65 2.14 -11.72 16.98
C GLY A 65 1.50 -12.27 15.71
N TYR A 66 0.21 -11.98 15.47
CA TYR A 66 -0.51 -12.34 14.25
C TYR A 66 -0.68 -11.09 13.38
N TRP A 67 -0.26 -11.16 12.12
CA TRP A 67 -0.43 -10.01 11.23
C TRP A 67 -1.90 -9.80 10.89
N ASP A 68 -2.39 -8.61 11.18
CA ASP A 68 -3.77 -8.19 10.89
C ASP A 68 -3.96 -7.84 9.42
N MET A 69 -5.20 -7.94 8.93
CA MET A 69 -5.59 -7.55 7.59
C MET A 69 -6.27 -6.19 7.63
N ILE A 70 -5.63 -5.18 7.06
CA ILE A 70 -6.16 -3.83 6.95
C ILE A 70 -6.80 -3.68 5.57
N VAL A 71 -8.11 -3.44 5.55
CA VAL A 71 -8.91 -3.41 4.32
C VAL A 71 -9.49 -2.02 4.11
N GLY A 72 -9.13 -1.41 3.00
CA GLY A 72 -9.69 -0.13 2.57
C GLY A 72 -10.73 -0.30 1.47
N ALA A 73 -11.80 0.49 1.51
CA ALA A 73 -12.78 0.53 0.45
C ALA A 73 -12.23 1.29 -0.77
N GLY A 74 -12.41 0.72 -1.95
CA GLY A 74 -12.17 1.38 -3.22
C GLY A 74 -13.24 2.44 -3.55
N PRO A 75 -13.21 3.00 -4.77
CA PRO A 75 -14.16 4.04 -5.18
C PRO A 75 -15.63 3.63 -4.97
N GLY A 76 -16.44 4.57 -4.46
CA GLY A 76 -17.85 4.36 -4.12
C GLY A 76 -18.10 3.86 -2.70
N GLY A 77 -17.09 3.35 -1.98
CA GLY A 77 -17.23 2.82 -0.61
C GLY A 77 -16.96 3.83 0.50
N GLY A 78 -16.71 5.09 0.16
CA GLY A 78 -16.23 6.09 1.12
C GLY A 78 -14.78 5.83 1.55
N PRO A 79 -14.22 6.60 2.48
CA PRO A 79 -12.86 6.42 2.97
C PRO A 79 -12.82 5.41 4.13
N ARG A 80 -13.58 4.31 4.02
CA ARG A 80 -13.75 3.31 5.08
C ARG A 80 -12.56 2.38 5.14
N ILE A 81 -12.09 2.14 6.36
CA ILE A 81 -11.07 1.14 6.69
C ILE A 81 -11.63 0.21 7.76
N THR A 82 -11.37 -1.09 7.59
CA THR A 82 -11.64 -2.11 8.60
C THR A 82 -10.39 -2.94 8.81
N VAL A 83 -10.01 -3.14 10.06
CA VAL A 83 -8.90 -3.99 10.48
C VAL A 83 -9.47 -5.30 11.04
N PHE A 84 -9.06 -6.41 10.46
CA PHE A 84 -9.44 -7.76 10.90
C PHE A 84 -8.22 -8.43 11.52
N SER A 85 -8.41 -9.01 12.71
CA SER A 85 -7.38 -9.78 13.38
C SER A 85 -6.95 -10.99 12.55
N GLY A 86 -5.63 -11.18 12.40
CA GLY A 86 -5.07 -12.38 11.81
C GLY A 86 -5.38 -13.64 12.62
N LEU A 87 -5.44 -13.52 13.93
CA LEU A 87 -5.69 -14.65 14.84
C LEU A 87 -7.08 -15.29 14.65
N ASN A 88 -8.14 -14.48 14.45
CA ASN A 88 -9.52 -14.99 14.55
C ASN A 88 -10.56 -14.25 13.71
N LEU A 89 -10.16 -13.35 12.81
CA LEU A 89 -11.03 -12.49 12.00
C LEU A 89 -11.93 -11.52 12.78
N ALA A 90 -11.70 -11.31 14.07
CA ALA A 90 -12.42 -10.29 14.81
C ALA A 90 -12.14 -8.91 14.20
N VAL A 91 -13.15 -8.06 14.14
CA VAL A 91 -12.95 -6.66 13.75
C VAL A 91 -12.29 -5.93 14.91
N LEU A 92 -11.03 -5.55 14.73
CA LEU A 92 -10.28 -4.77 15.70
C LEU A 92 -10.65 -3.29 15.61
N GLN A 93 -10.78 -2.78 14.39
CA GLN A 93 -11.06 -1.37 14.12
C GLN A 93 -11.95 -1.22 12.88
N ASN A 94 -12.79 -0.17 12.86
CA ASN A 94 -13.61 0.20 11.71
C ASN A 94 -13.89 1.70 11.76
N PHE A 95 -13.33 2.45 10.80
CA PHE A 95 -13.38 3.91 10.83
C PHE A 95 -13.35 4.52 9.42
N PHE A 96 -13.63 5.81 9.33
CA PHE A 96 -13.42 6.62 8.12
C PHE A 96 -12.12 7.43 8.26
N ALA A 97 -11.20 7.22 7.33
CA ALA A 97 -9.89 7.89 7.34
C ALA A 97 -9.94 9.35 6.90
N PHE A 98 -10.97 9.74 6.16
CA PHE A 98 -11.22 11.09 5.66
C PHE A 98 -12.69 11.45 5.89
N GLU A 99 -13.11 12.61 5.37
CA GLU A 99 -14.48 13.05 5.46
C GLU A 99 -15.44 12.00 4.84
N PRO A 100 -16.52 11.59 5.54
CA PRO A 100 -17.41 10.52 5.07
C PRO A 100 -18.07 10.77 3.71
N THR A 101 -18.11 12.03 3.27
CA THR A 101 -18.63 12.43 1.94
C THR A 101 -17.65 12.16 0.80
N PHE A 102 -16.38 11.89 1.12
CA PHE A 102 -15.38 11.53 0.12
C PHE A 102 -15.64 10.10 -0.38
N THR A 103 -15.80 9.94 -1.68
CA THR A 103 -16.15 8.65 -2.31
C THR A 103 -15.05 8.09 -3.23
N GLY A 104 -13.89 8.73 -3.27
CA GLY A 104 -12.76 8.32 -4.14
C GLY A 104 -12.04 7.05 -3.71
N GLY A 105 -12.42 6.48 -2.56
CA GLY A 105 -11.74 5.32 -1.97
C GLY A 105 -10.40 5.69 -1.31
N VAL A 106 -9.72 4.69 -0.76
CA VAL A 106 -8.45 4.88 -0.08
C VAL A 106 -7.37 3.94 -0.61
N GLN A 107 -6.12 4.36 -0.49
CA GLN A 107 -4.93 3.51 -0.63
C GLN A 107 -4.33 3.32 0.75
N ILE A 108 -3.90 2.12 1.07
CA ILE A 108 -3.39 1.80 2.40
C ILE A 108 -2.04 1.08 2.34
N ALA A 109 -1.24 1.33 3.35
CA ALA A 109 -0.02 0.60 3.67
C ALA A 109 0.14 0.55 5.20
N THR A 110 1.09 -0.23 5.67
CA THR A 110 1.46 -0.31 7.09
C THR A 110 2.94 -0.10 7.26
N GLY A 111 3.35 0.42 8.41
CA GLY A 111 4.77 0.61 8.74
C GLY A 111 4.94 1.03 10.20
N LYS A 112 6.18 1.18 10.65
CA LYS A 112 6.51 1.63 12.01
C LYS A 112 6.96 3.09 11.98
N PHE A 113 6.09 3.99 12.41
CA PHE A 113 6.32 5.45 12.35
C PHE A 113 6.55 6.10 13.69
N ASP A 114 6.30 5.40 14.77
CA ASP A 114 6.61 5.84 16.12
C ASP A 114 7.43 4.78 16.88
N ALA A 115 7.60 4.95 18.19
CA ALA A 115 8.45 4.08 19.00
C ALA A 115 7.70 2.89 19.62
N ASP A 116 6.40 2.77 19.37
CA ASP A 116 5.64 1.63 19.88
C ASP A 116 5.88 0.36 19.03
N PRO A 117 5.54 -0.83 19.52
CA PRO A 117 5.79 -2.06 18.78
C PRO A 117 4.81 -2.32 17.64
N ASN A 118 3.69 -1.60 17.58
CA ASN A 118 2.60 -1.86 16.65
C ASN A 118 2.94 -1.38 15.24
N TYR A 119 2.33 -2.00 14.23
CA TYR A 119 2.31 -1.43 12.89
C TYR A 119 1.24 -0.33 12.79
N ASP A 120 1.64 0.82 12.29
CA ASP A 120 0.77 1.96 12.02
C ASP A 120 0.11 1.86 10.65
N ILE A 121 -1.01 2.55 10.46
CA ILE A 121 -1.80 2.53 9.23
C ILE A 121 -1.59 3.82 8.45
N ILE A 122 -1.01 3.72 7.25
CA ILE A 122 -0.88 4.83 6.31
C ILE A 122 -2.08 4.81 5.38
N VAL A 123 -2.71 5.96 5.23
CA VAL A 123 -3.86 6.12 4.33
C VAL A 123 -3.60 7.26 3.36
N GLY A 124 -3.66 6.95 2.07
CA GLY A 124 -3.64 7.90 0.97
C GLY A 124 -5.04 8.10 0.39
N ALA A 125 -5.39 9.34 0.03
CA ALA A 125 -6.66 9.60 -0.62
C ALA A 125 -6.66 9.08 -2.07
N GLY A 126 -7.73 8.39 -2.44
CA GLY A 126 -7.97 7.95 -3.82
C GLY A 126 -8.35 9.09 -4.75
N THR A 127 -8.69 8.76 -5.99
CA THR A 127 -9.02 9.73 -7.05
C THR A 127 -10.20 10.62 -6.66
N GLY A 128 -10.08 11.92 -6.95
CA GLY A 128 -11.08 12.94 -6.60
C GLY A 128 -10.81 13.61 -5.25
N GLY A 129 -9.95 13.05 -4.40
CA GLY A 129 -9.45 13.70 -3.19
C GLY A 129 -8.19 14.52 -3.46
N GLY A 130 -7.88 15.47 -2.57
CA GLY A 130 -6.56 16.09 -2.53
C GLY A 130 -5.48 15.06 -2.20
N PRO A 131 -4.20 15.28 -2.53
CA PRO A 131 -3.13 14.31 -2.37
C PRO A 131 -2.68 14.22 -0.90
N ARG A 132 -3.61 13.84 -0.02
CA ARG A 132 -3.45 13.79 1.44
C ARG A 132 -3.03 12.41 1.90
N VAL A 133 -2.01 12.37 2.75
CA VAL A 133 -1.62 11.20 3.53
C VAL A 133 -1.98 11.44 4.99
N THR A 134 -2.57 10.45 5.64
CA THR A 134 -2.75 10.43 7.09
C THR A 134 -2.16 9.12 7.63
N ILE A 135 -1.40 9.21 8.72
CA ILE A 135 -0.87 8.06 9.46
C ILE A 135 -1.60 7.97 10.78
N TYR A 136 -2.18 6.81 11.02
CA TYR A 136 -2.86 6.48 12.27
C TYR A 136 -2.02 5.48 13.06
N ASN A 137 -1.87 5.71 14.35
CA ASN A 137 -1.32 4.69 15.24
C ASN A 137 -2.19 3.43 15.21
N GLY A 138 -1.57 2.27 14.99
CA GLY A 138 -2.26 1.02 14.69
C GLY A 138 -3.20 0.55 15.80
N SER A 139 -2.86 0.80 17.06
CA SER A 139 -3.66 0.33 18.20
C SER A 139 -4.71 1.35 18.66
N THR A 140 -4.37 2.65 18.63
CA THR A 140 -5.20 3.71 19.25
C THR A 140 -6.01 4.53 18.26
N LEU A 141 -5.69 4.47 16.94
CA LEU A 141 -6.16 5.38 15.91
C LEU A 141 -5.83 6.86 16.12
N GLY A 142 -4.91 7.17 17.05
CA GLY A 142 -4.36 8.51 17.17
C GLY A 142 -3.66 8.92 15.88
N VAL A 143 -3.90 10.16 15.42
CA VAL A 143 -3.23 10.67 14.21
C VAL A 143 -1.77 10.99 14.54
N ILE A 144 -0.83 10.27 13.93
CA ILE A 144 0.61 10.53 14.03
C ILE A 144 1.00 11.67 13.09
N GLN A 145 0.54 11.59 11.80
CA GLN A 145 0.82 12.60 10.77
C GLN A 145 -0.39 12.81 9.86
N ASN A 146 -0.54 14.04 9.33
CA ASN A 146 -1.57 14.38 8.34
C ASN A 146 -1.08 15.56 7.50
N PHE A 147 -0.78 15.33 6.22
CA PHE A 147 -0.24 16.37 5.34
C PHE A 147 -0.52 16.08 3.86
N PHE A 148 -0.34 17.11 3.01
CA PHE A 148 -0.42 16.97 1.55
C PHE A 148 0.95 16.65 0.97
N VAL A 149 1.02 15.62 0.15
CA VAL A 149 2.27 15.12 -0.46
C VAL A 149 2.56 15.68 -1.85
N TYR A 150 1.58 16.30 -2.50
CA TYR A 150 1.66 17.03 -3.77
C TYR A 150 0.91 18.35 -3.65
N ASP A 151 0.83 19.11 -4.77
CA ASP A 151 0.00 20.31 -4.85
C ASP A 151 -1.46 19.97 -4.53
N VAL A 152 -2.10 20.78 -3.68
CA VAL A 152 -3.46 20.52 -3.20
C VAL A 152 -4.51 20.49 -4.32
N ALA A 153 -4.22 21.12 -5.46
CA ALA A 153 -5.08 21.08 -6.64
C ALA A 153 -4.99 19.74 -7.40
N PHE A 154 -4.01 18.90 -7.10
CA PHE A 154 -3.89 17.58 -7.73
C PHE A 154 -4.95 16.63 -7.16
N THR A 155 -5.82 16.11 -8.03
CA THR A 155 -6.93 15.21 -7.65
C THR A 155 -6.85 13.82 -8.28
N GLY A 156 -5.71 13.47 -8.87
CA GLY A 156 -5.48 12.16 -9.49
C GLY A 156 -5.41 10.98 -8.51
N GLY A 157 -5.47 11.26 -7.20
CA GLY A 157 -5.23 10.27 -6.15
C GLY A 157 -3.74 9.95 -5.96
N ILE A 158 -3.43 9.23 -4.91
CA ILE A 158 -2.05 8.82 -4.59
C ILE A 158 -2.00 7.33 -4.26
N PHE A 159 -0.87 6.72 -4.53
CA PHE A 159 -0.52 5.38 -4.05
C PHE A 159 0.47 5.53 -2.90
N VAL A 160 0.33 4.69 -1.88
CA VAL A 160 1.19 4.74 -0.69
C VAL A 160 1.85 3.38 -0.45
N ALA A 161 3.07 3.41 0.04
CA ALA A 161 3.81 2.29 0.57
C ALA A 161 4.68 2.78 1.74
N SER A 162 5.27 1.85 2.45
CA SER A 162 6.22 2.13 3.52
C SER A 162 7.38 1.15 3.49
N GLY A 163 8.46 1.53 4.09
CA GLY A 163 9.59 0.64 4.32
C GLY A 163 10.82 1.37 4.83
N ASN A 164 11.72 0.59 5.38
CA ASN A 164 13.02 1.08 5.86
C ASN A 164 13.96 1.39 4.70
N VAL A 165 13.71 2.51 4.01
CA VAL A 165 14.55 2.99 2.90
C VAL A 165 15.63 3.91 3.45
N GLY A 166 16.87 3.45 3.46
CA GLY A 166 18.02 4.22 3.95
C GLY A 166 18.25 4.17 5.46
N GLY A 167 17.62 3.25 6.18
CA GLY A 167 17.82 2.99 7.61
C GLY A 167 16.91 3.80 8.54
N GLY A 168 16.79 3.36 9.78
CA GLY A 168 15.94 3.96 10.82
C GLY A 168 14.50 3.50 10.76
N LEU A 169 13.57 4.34 11.20
CA LEU A 169 12.13 4.11 11.09
C LEU A 169 11.70 4.06 9.62
N ASP A 170 10.55 3.45 9.37
CA ASP A 170 9.98 3.38 8.04
C ASP A 170 9.75 4.76 7.43
N LYS A 171 9.92 4.84 6.11
CA LYS A 171 9.64 6.02 5.31
C LYS A 171 8.28 5.88 4.64
N ILE A 172 7.62 7.00 4.40
CA ILE A 172 6.40 7.08 3.62
C ILE A 172 6.81 7.24 2.16
N ILE A 173 6.44 6.28 1.33
CA ILE A 173 6.70 6.28 -0.12
C ILE A 173 5.39 6.58 -0.83
N VAL A 174 5.37 7.60 -1.67
CA VAL A 174 4.16 8.03 -2.36
C VAL A 174 4.40 8.09 -3.86
N GLY A 175 3.50 7.47 -4.60
CA GLY A 175 3.41 7.57 -6.06
C GLY A 175 2.20 8.41 -6.47
N ALA A 176 2.38 9.32 -7.45
CA ALA A 176 1.27 10.08 -7.99
C ALA A 176 0.33 9.19 -8.81
N GLY A 177 -0.96 9.38 -8.66
CA GLY A 177 -1.99 8.78 -9.51
C GLY A 177 -2.01 9.39 -10.91
N ALA A 178 -3.00 8.98 -11.72
CA ALA A 178 -3.13 9.45 -13.10
C ALA A 178 -3.24 10.98 -13.18
N GLY A 179 -2.55 11.58 -14.14
CA GLY A 179 -2.42 13.02 -14.31
C GLY A 179 -1.23 13.65 -13.56
N GLY A 180 -0.66 12.98 -12.56
CA GLY A 180 0.48 13.49 -11.78
C GLY A 180 1.85 13.10 -12.33
N GLY A 181 1.91 12.40 -13.46
CA GLY A 181 3.15 11.84 -14.00
C GLY A 181 3.66 10.66 -13.14
N PRO A 182 4.81 10.05 -13.47
CA PRO A 182 5.38 8.95 -12.71
C PRO A 182 6.25 9.48 -11.54
N ASN A 183 5.75 10.48 -10.81
CA ASN A 183 6.47 11.14 -9.73
C ASN A 183 6.38 10.34 -8.43
N VAL A 184 7.54 10.04 -7.86
CA VAL A 184 7.68 9.38 -6.56
C VAL A 184 8.27 10.36 -5.56
N ARG A 185 7.68 10.42 -4.37
CA ARG A 185 8.19 11.18 -3.23
C ARG A 185 8.35 10.28 -2.01
N VAL A 186 9.39 10.53 -1.25
CA VAL A 186 9.67 9.82 0.00
C VAL A 186 9.74 10.83 1.13
N PHE A 187 9.05 10.52 2.23
CA PHE A 187 9.02 11.38 3.43
C PHE A 187 9.48 10.58 4.65
N ASP A 188 10.09 11.27 5.61
CA ASP A 188 10.35 10.68 6.93
C ASP A 188 9.07 10.68 7.79
N ASN A 189 9.18 10.11 8.99
CA ASN A 189 8.08 10.02 9.95
C ASN A 189 7.64 11.39 10.52
N ALA A 190 8.42 12.45 10.31
CA ALA A 190 8.04 13.83 10.65
C ALA A 190 7.37 14.58 9.48
N GLY A 191 7.21 13.91 8.30
CA GLY A 191 6.62 14.51 7.10
C GLY A 191 7.60 15.35 6.27
N ASN A 192 8.92 15.30 6.56
CA ASN A 192 9.91 16.02 5.75
C ASN A 192 10.23 15.21 4.49
N MET A 193 10.19 15.86 3.34
CA MET A 193 10.52 15.24 2.07
C MET A 193 12.01 14.91 1.97
N GLN A 194 12.31 13.63 1.78
CA GLN A 194 13.66 13.09 1.66
C GLN A 194 14.07 12.90 0.18
N GLN A 195 13.13 12.49 -0.67
CA GLN A 195 13.37 12.22 -2.08
C GLN A 195 12.20 12.72 -2.94
N ASN A 196 12.52 13.10 -4.19
CA ASN A 196 11.53 13.48 -5.21
C ASN A 196 12.15 13.19 -6.59
N PHE A 197 11.59 12.21 -7.30
CA PHE A 197 12.09 11.78 -8.61
C PHE A 197 11.01 11.25 -9.52
N PHE A 198 11.29 11.12 -10.81
CA PHE A 198 10.43 10.45 -11.79
C PHE A 198 10.93 9.02 -12.00
N ALA A 199 10.07 8.03 -11.74
CA ALA A 199 10.40 6.62 -11.94
C ALA A 199 10.46 6.21 -13.42
N TYR A 200 9.74 6.93 -14.29
CA TYR A 200 9.63 6.71 -15.73
C TYR A 200 9.75 8.04 -16.49
N ALA A 201 9.56 8.01 -17.81
CA ALA A 201 9.60 9.23 -18.62
C ALA A 201 8.61 10.28 -18.08
N PRO A 202 9.03 11.53 -17.83
CA PRO A 202 8.17 12.57 -17.23
C PRO A 202 6.91 12.89 -18.04
N THR A 203 6.90 12.55 -19.34
CA THR A 203 5.75 12.72 -20.22
C THR A 203 4.67 11.65 -20.05
N PHE A 204 4.97 10.58 -19.32
CA PHE A 204 3.99 9.54 -19.01
C PHE A 204 3.03 10.03 -17.93
N MET A 205 1.73 10.05 -18.21
CA MET A 205 0.71 10.60 -17.33
C MET A 205 -0.17 9.54 -16.65
N GLY A 206 0.13 8.24 -16.82
CA GLY A 206 -0.65 7.14 -16.23
C GLY A 206 -0.47 6.96 -14.72
N GLY A 207 0.44 7.72 -14.10
CA GLY A 207 0.76 7.60 -12.68
C GLY A 207 1.74 6.46 -12.39
N VAL A 208 2.13 6.31 -11.12
CA VAL A 208 3.08 5.30 -10.66
C VAL A 208 2.60 4.65 -9.37
N ARG A 209 2.58 3.33 -9.31
CA ARG A 209 2.35 2.58 -8.09
C ARG A 209 3.67 2.24 -7.43
N VAL A 210 3.68 2.22 -6.11
CA VAL A 210 4.87 2.07 -5.29
C VAL A 210 4.71 0.91 -4.30
N ALA A 211 5.82 0.26 -4.01
CA ALA A 211 6.00 -0.71 -2.93
C ALA A 211 7.42 -0.58 -2.39
N SER A 212 7.73 -1.28 -1.32
CA SER A 212 9.11 -1.43 -0.85
C SER A 212 9.40 -2.88 -0.48
N GLY A 213 10.67 -3.22 -0.48
CA GLY A 213 11.14 -4.54 -0.08
C GLY A 213 12.65 -4.63 -0.20
N ILE A 214 13.27 -5.60 0.49
CA ILE A 214 14.70 -5.88 0.34
C ILE A 214 14.89 -6.70 -0.93
N MET A 215 15.46 -6.09 -1.97
CA MET A 215 15.74 -6.71 -3.25
C MET A 215 17.21 -7.14 -3.40
N SER A 216 18.08 -6.65 -2.54
CA SER A 216 19.51 -6.95 -2.54
C SER A 216 19.83 -8.12 -1.62
N ILE A 217 20.57 -9.13 -2.11
CA ILE A 217 21.01 -10.25 -1.28
C ILE A 217 21.89 -9.73 -0.14
N GLY A 218 21.49 -9.98 1.11
CA GLY A 218 22.19 -9.49 2.30
C GLY A 218 21.99 -7.99 2.58
N GLY A 219 21.05 -7.35 1.87
CA GLY A 219 20.63 -5.97 2.16
C GLY A 219 19.95 -5.85 3.52
N THR A 220 20.13 -4.71 4.18
CA THR A 220 19.52 -4.38 5.48
C THR A 220 18.55 -3.20 5.38
N SER A 221 18.41 -2.61 4.21
CA SER A 221 17.47 -1.53 3.93
C SER A 221 16.61 -1.87 2.71
N GLY A 222 15.36 -1.42 2.72
CA GLY A 222 14.44 -1.63 1.62
C GLY A 222 14.76 -0.73 0.42
N GLU A 223 14.44 -1.22 -0.75
CA GLU A 223 14.42 -0.47 -2.00
C GLU A 223 12.98 -0.04 -2.33
N ILE A 224 12.86 1.01 -3.15
CA ILE A 224 11.59 1.50 -3.68
C ILE A 224 11.30 0.75 -4.98
N ILE A 225 10.21 0.00 -5.01
CA ILE A 225 9.76 -0.74 -6.19
C ILE A 225 8.65 0.07 -6.86
N THR A 226 8.76 0.29 -8.16
CA THR A 226 7.77 1.05 -8.92
C THR A 226 7.25 0.25 -10.09
N VAL A 227 5.96 0.45 -10.40
CA VAL A 227 5.33 -0.04 -11.62
C VAL A 227 4.44 1.05 -12.21
N PRO A 228 4.36 1.19 -13.55
CA PRO A 228 3.54 2.22 -14.16
C PRO A 228 2.05 1.92 -14.05
N GLY A 229 1.26 2.98 -13.99
CA GLY A 229 -0.19 2.91 -14.14
C GLY A 229 -0.62 2.60 -15.58
N ALA A 230 -1.94 2.66 -15.82
CA ALA A 230 -2.51 2.39 -17.14
C ALA A 230 -1.91 3.31 -18.23
N GLY A 231 -1.68 2.75 -19.41
CA GLY A 231 -1.00 3.40 -20.53
C GLY A 231 0.51 3.22 -20.53
N GLY A 232 1.11 2.74 -19.43
CA GLY A 232 2.52 2.36 -19.36
C GLY A 232 2.74 0.88 -19.69
N GLY A 233 3.93 0.55 -20.19
CA GLY A 233 4.36 -0.83 -20.37
C GLY A 233 4.55 -1.56 -19.04
N PRO A 234 4.64 -2.91 -19.03
CA PRO A 234 4.66 -3.70 -17.80
C PRO A 234 6.06 -3.70 -17.13
N ASN A 235 6.66 -2.53 -17.01
CA ASN A 235 8.01 -2.34 -16.49
C ASN A 235 8.03 -2.30 -14.96
N VAL A 236 8.84 -3.16 -14.34
CA VAL A 236 9.15 -3.12 -12.92
C VAL A 236 10.53 -2.51 -12.73
N SER A 237 10.64 -1.47 -11.92
CA SER A 237 11.91 -0.79 -11.62
C SER A 237 12.12 -0.68 -10.12
N ALA A 238 13.36 -0.84 -9.67
CA ALA A 238 13.72 -0.64 -8.27
C ALA A 238 14.73 0.50 -8.12
N PHE A 239 14.60 1.26 -7.04
CA PHE A 239 15.44 2.42 -6.72
C PHE A 239 15.97 2.29 -5.30
N ASN A 240 17.22 2.71 -5.09
CA ASN A 240 17.83 2.77 -3.76
C ASN A 240 17.42 4.03 -2.99
N SER A 241 17.92 4.16 -1.76
CA SER A 241 17.70 5.32 -0.87
C SER A 241 18.28 6.65 -1.39
N ALA A 242 19.02 6.64 -2.48
CA ALA A 242 19.50 7.84 -3.18
C ALA A 242 18.73 8.12 -4.48
N SER A 243 17.58 7.49 -4.70
CA SER A 243 16.75 7.56 -5.92
C SER A 243 17.47 7.09 -7.19
N GLN A 244 18.51 6.26 -7.05
CA GLN A 244 19.23 5.71 -8.19
C GLN A 244 18.58 4.42 -8.64
N LEU A 245 18.34 4.29 -9.95
CA LEU A 245 17.82 3.08 -10.56
C LEU A 245 18.81 1.92 -10.36
N LEU A 246 18.30 0.83 -9.83
CA LEU A 246 19.06 -0.41 -9.64
C LEU A 246 19.05 -1.27 -10.92
N PRO A 247 19.93 -2.31 -11.00
CA PRO A 247 19.89 -3.27 -12.10
C PRO A 247 18.61 -4.10 -12.19
N ILE A 248 17.68 -3.90 -11.26
CA ILE A 248 16.34 -4.51 -11.24
C ILE A 248 15.41 -3.62 -12.07
N ASN A 249 15.38 -3.90 -13.36
CA ASN A 249 14.55 -3.21 -14.34
C ASN A 249 14.18 -4.22 -15.44
N PHE A 250 12.94 -4.67 -15.46
CA PHE A 250 12.48 -5.71 -16.37
C PHE A 250 10.98 -5.57 -16.71
N PHE A 251 10.54 -6.22 -17.78
CA PHE A 251 9.13 -6.35 -18.11
C PHE A 251 8.55 -7.59 -17.46
N ALA A 252 7.52 -7.41 -16.61
CA ALA A 252 6.81 -8.51 -15.93
C ALA A 252 5.92 -9.33 -16.88
N PHE A 253 5.49 -8.72 -18.00
CA PHE A 253 4.64 -9.31 -19.01
C PHE A 253 5.13 -8.93 -20.41
N ASP A 254 4.39 -9.30 -21.45
CA ASP A 254 4.68 -8.88 -22.83
C ASP A 254 4.79 -7.35 -22.92
N PRO A 255 5.85 -6.79 -23.52
CA PRO A 255 6.07 -5.35 -23.60
C PRO A 255 4.93 -4.54 -24.22
N THR A 256 4.05 -5.18 -24.99
CA THR A 256 2.85 -4.54 -25.58
C THR A 256 1.69 -4.40 -24.60
N PHE A 257 1.77 -5.03 -23.43
CA PHE A 257 0.76 -4.88 -22.39
C PHE A 257 0.81 -3.47 -21.78
N VAL A 258 -0.28 -2.73 -21.88
CA VAL A 258 -0.39 -1.34 -21.40
C VAL A 258 -1.49 -1.14 -20.35
N GLY A 259 -1.98 -2.22 -19.74
CA GLY A 259 -3.05 -2.17 -18.73
C GLY A 259 -2.64 -1.59 -17.38
N GLY A 260 -1.35 -1.32 -17.19
CA GLY A 260 -0.77 -0.96 -15.89
C GLY A 260 -0.58 -2.18 -14.98
N LEU A 261 0.27 -2.04 -13.98
CA LEU A 261 0.61 -3.09 -13.03
C LEU A 261 0.18 -2.71 -11.61
N TYR A 262 0.03 -3.72 -10.77
CA TYR A 262 -0.04 -3.58 -9.31
C TYR A 262 1.17 -4.28 -8.72
N ASN A 263 1.72 -3.73 -7.67
CA ASN A 263 2.80 -4.31 -6.89
C ASN A 263 2.43 -4.33 -5.41
N ALA A 264 3.04 -5.24 -4.69
CA ALA A 264 3.04 -5.29 -3.24
C ALA A 264 4.47 -5.49 -2.75
N GLY A 265 4.78 -4.98 -1.58
CA GLY A 265 6.01 -5.23 -0.86
C GLY A 265 5.72 -5.92 0.46
N VAL A 266 6.72 -6.55 1.02
CA VAL A 266 6.69 -7.01 2.41
C VAL A 266 7.32 -5.91 3.23
N GLY A 267 6.61 -5.43 4.26
CA GLY A 267 7.23 -4.61 5.30
C GLY A 267 8.36 -5.43 5.92
N VAL A 268 9.59 -4.98 5.75
CA VAL A 268 10.75 -5.59 6.40
C VAL A 268 10.99 -4.84 7.71
N SER A 269 10.71 -5.51 8.79
CA SER A 269 11.05 -5.07 10.15
C SER A 269 12.43 -5.53 10.52
#